data_5c7a0657acc81f9af72cc74378fe43dd
#
_entry.id   5c7a0657acc81f9af72cc74378fe43dd
#
_cell.length_a   1.000
_cell.length_b   1.000
_cell.length_c   1.000
_cell.angle_alpha   90.00
_cell.angle_beta   90.00
_cell.angle_gamma   90.00
#
_symmetry.space_group_name_H-M   'P 1'
#
loop_
_entity.id
_entity.type
_entity.pdbx_description
1 polymer ?
#
loop_
_entity_poly.entity_id
_entity_poly.type
_entity_poly.pdbx_seq_one_letter_code
_entity_poly.pdbx_strand_id
1 'polypeptide(L)'
;HFIFVVEGVLMYFYEKQVRQLLTRLADRFSGSEVWFDVCGPMMANSKYIKPDSLRGHEAQIRSGLKDGHEVENWEPRLQLIDQALYQKFFPKRWGLGGRLMGLFPGICKKFSSLLGYKIKSLRPVFVRGHPHHLFKQTA
;
A
#
# COMPACT_ATOMS: atom_id res chain seq x y z
N HIS A 1 2.83 -3.15 19.18
CA HIS A 1 2.95 -2.47 17.88
C HIS A 1 4.06 -3.17 17.08
N PHE A 2 3.77 -3.47 15.81
CA PHE A 2 4.71 -4.08 14.89
C PHE A 2 4.94 -3.13 13.71
N ILE A 3 6.08 -3.28 13.05
CA ILE A 3 6.34 -2.69 11.75
C ILE A 3 6.60 -3.86 10.80
N PHE A 4 5.71 -4.04 9.84
CA PHE A 4 5.86 -5.04 8.78
C PHE A 4 6.56 -4.38 7.59
N VAL A 5 7.63 -4.99 7.12
CA VAL A 5 8.34 -4.54 5.90
C VAL A 5 8.28 -5.66 4.88
N VAL A 6 7.73 -5.36 3.71
CA VAL A 6 7.58 -6.32 2.61
C VAL A 6 8.23 -5.72 1.36
N GLU A 7 9.46 -6.11 1.09
CA GLU A 7 10.27 -5.56 0.00
C GLU A 7 10.47 -6.59 -1.12
N GLY A 8 10.29 -6.16 -2.38
CA GLY A 8 10.54 -6.98 -3.55
C GLY A 8 9.57 -8.16 -3.74
N VAL A 9 8.39 -8.13 -3.13
CA VAL A 9 7.48 -9.29 -3.06
C VAL A 9 6.12 -9.01 -3.66
N LEU A 10 5.44 -7.95 -3.22
CA LEU A 10 4.01 -7.76 -3.54
C LEU A 10 3.75 -7.50 -5.02
N MET A 11 4.70 -6.98 -5.74
CA MET A 11 4.60 -6.73 -7.18
C MET A 11 4.37 -8.00 -8.02
N TYR A 12 4.74 -9.17 -7.51
CA TYR A 12 4.56 -10.46 -8.20
C TYR A 12 3.20 -11.11 -7.98
N PHE A 13 2.42 -10.59 -7.04
CA PHE A 13 1.08 -11.09 -6.74
C PHE A 13 0.01 -10.32 -7.52
N TYR A 14 -1.13 -10.98 -7.75
CA TYR A 14 -2.30 -10.29 -8.26
C TYR A 14 -2.87 -9.34 -7.21
N GLU A 15 -3.46 -8.25 -7.64
CA GLU A 15 -4.08 -7.25 -6.78
C GLU A 15 -5.00 -7.87 -5.70
N LYS A 16 -5.83 -8.86 -6.09
CA LYS A 16 -6.70 -9.59 -5.15
C LYS A 16 -5.92 -10.22 -3.98
N GLN A 17 -4.75 -10.78 -4.25
CA GLN A 17 -3.91 -11.42 -3.22
C GLN A 17 -3.28 -10.37 -2.30
N VAL A 18 -2.84 -9.25 -2.88
CA VAL A 18 -2.32 -8.11 -2.09
C VAL A 18 -3.40 -7.56 -1.17
N ARG A 19 -4.60 -7.32 -1.68
CA ARG A 19 -5.76 -6.88 -0.88
C ARG A 19 -6.04 -7.83 0.29
N GLN A 20 -6.08 -9.15 0.03
CA GLN A 20 -6.32 -10.16 1.06
C GLN A 20 -5.25 -10.14 2.15
N LEU A 21 -3.97 -9.98 1.78
CA LEU A 21 -2.89 -9.86 2.74
C LEU A 21 -3.08 -8.63 3.64
N LEU A 22 -3.32 -7.47 3.04
CA LEU A 22 -3.49 -6.20 3.75
C LEU A 22 -4.70 -6.25 4.70
N THR A 23 -5.82 -6.83 4.26
CA THR A 23 -7.00 -7.04 5.12
C THR A 23 -6.67 -7.94 6.32
N ARG A 24 -5.95 -9.05 6.10
CA ARG A 24 -5.53 -9.95 7.21
C ARG A 24 -4.59 -9.27 8.20
N LEU A 25 -3.70 -8.39 7.72
CA LEU A 25 -2.85 -7.59 8.60
C LEU A 25 -3.70 -6.60 9.41
N ALA A 26 -4.66 -5.94 8.77
CA ALA A 26 -5.56 -5.00 9.42
C ALA A 26 -6.46 -5.68 10.47
N ASP A 27 -6.88 -6.93 10.24
CA ASP A 27 -7.69 -7.70 11.20
C ASP A 27 -6.94 -8.05 12.47
N ARG A 28 -5.64 -8.31 12.37
CA ARG A 28 -4.87 -8.89 13.48
C ARG A 28 -3.93 -7.92 14.17
N PHE A 29 -3.52 -6.84 13.51
CA PHE A 29 -2.42 -6.00 13.95
C PHE A 29 -2.79 -4.51 13.99
N SER A 30 -3.96 -4.22 14.59
CA SER A 30 -4.39 -2.85 14.83
C SER A 30 -3.32 -2.03 15.57
N GLY A 31 -3.10 -0.80 15.14
CA GLY A 31 -2.10 0.11 15.69
C GLY A 31 -0.67 -0.12 15.19
N SER A 32 -0.45 -1.14 14.34
CA SER A 32 0.83 -1.44 13.71
C SER A 32 1.04 -0.65 12.42
N GLU A 33 2.18 -0.83 11.78
CA GLU A 33 2.50 -0.23 10.48
C GLU A 33 2.86 -1.31 9.48
N VAL A 34 2.56 -1.04 8.20
CA VAL A 34 3.00 -1.87 7.09
C VAL A 34 3.67 -1.00 6.03
N TRP A 35 4.87 -1.39 5.64
CA TRP A 35 5.67 -0.74 4.61
C TRP A 35 5.97 -1.73 3.50
N PHE A 36 5.68 -1.36 2.26
CA PHE A 36 5.94 -2.21 1.11
C PHE A 36 6.24 -1.40 -0.14
N ASP A 37 7.06 -1.98 -1.00
CA ASP A 37 7.34 -1.40 -2.29
C ASP A 37 6.30 -1.82 -3.33
N VAL A 38 6.07 -0.93 -4.27
CA VAL A 38 5.16 -1.16 -5.40
C VAL A 38 5.80 -0.72 -6.71
N CYS A 39 5.47 -1.42 -7.77
CA CYS A 39 5.72 -0.94 -9.12
C CYS A 39 4.58 -0.02 -9.55
N GLY A 40 4.91 0.98 -10.35
CA GLY A 40 3.91 1.81 -10.98
C GLY A 40 3.28 1.13 -12.22
N PRO A 41 2.20 1.72 -12.77
CA PRO A 41 1.46 1.13 -13.90
C PRO A 41 2.30 0.89 -15.15
N MET A 42 3.37 1.64 -15.35
CA MET A 42 4.26 1.46 -16.52
C MET A 42 5.05 0.16 -16.47
N MET A 43 5.31 -0.35 -15.26
CA MET A 43 6.06 -1.60 -15.07
C MET A 43 5.14 -2.80 -14.94
N ALA A 44 3.92 -2.60 -14.44
CA ALA A 44 2.95 -3.67 -14.29
C ALA A 44 2.52 -4.23 -15.65
N ASN A 45 2.58 -5.57 -15.79
CA ASN A 45 2.23 -6.28 -17.02
C ASN A 45 2.99 -5.85 -18.29
N SER A 46 4.09 -5.09 -18.14
CA SER A 46 4.90 -4.68 -19.29
C SER A 46 5.70 -5.86 -19.84
N LYS A 47 5.60 -6.07 -21.15
CA LYS A 47 6.45 -7.03 -21.87
C LYS A 47 7.86 -6.47 -22.16
N TYR A 48 8.00 -5.16 -22.16
CA TYR A 48 9.21 -4.46 -22.60
C TYR A 48 10.05 -3.88 -21.46
N ILE A 49 9.38 -3.46 -20.37
CA ILE A 49 10.05 -2.86 -19.23
C ILE A 49 10.14 -3.93 -18.13
N LYS A 50 11.27 -4.62 -18.09
CA LYS A 50 11.62 -5.53 -17.00
C LYS A 50 12.81 -4.96 -16.24
N PRO A 51 12.81 -4.96 -14.91
CA PRO A 51 14.02 -4.71 -14.14
C PRO A 51 15.14 -5.65 -14.57
N ASP A 52 16.38 -5.20 -14.50
CA ASP A 52 17.53 -6.02 -14.89
C ASP A 52 17.59 -7.35 -14.12
N SER A 53 17.15 -7.33 -12.86
CA SER A 53 17.03 -8.52 -11.99
C SER A 53 16.03 -9.57 -12.51
N LEU A 54 15.12 -9.20 -13.41
CA LEU A 54 14.13 -10.12 -13.99
C LEU A 54 14.44 -10.52 -15.44
N ARG A 55 15.52 -10.01 -16.01
CA ARG A 55 15.95 -10.40 -17.36
C ARG A 55 16.36 -11.87 -17.33
N GLY A 56 15.77 -12.67 -18.20
CA GLY A 56 16.02 -14.12 -18.25
C GLY A 56 15.19 -14.97 -17.28
N HIS A 57 14.31 -14.37 -16.47
CA HIS A 57 13.38 -15.08 -15.59
C HIS A 57 11.94 -14.96 -16.08
N GLU A 58 11.13 -15.97 -15.79
CA GLU A 58 9.68 -15.98 -16.11
C GLU A 58 8.85 -15.07 -15.19
N ALA A 59 9.46 -14.55 -14.13
CA ALA A 59 8.80 -13.68 -13.19
C ALA A 59 8.23 -12.42 -13.88
N GLN A 60 6.98 -12.12 -13.57
CA GLN A 60 6.26 -10.97 -14.11
C GLN A 60 5.77 -10.07 -13.00
N ILE A 61 5.88 -8.75 -13.21
CA ILE A 61 5.25 -7.77 -12.34
C ILE A 61 3.77 -7.75 -12.68
N ARG A 62 2.93 -8.22 -11.74
CA ARG A 62 1.50 -8.47 -11.93
C ARG A 62 0.61 -7.38 -11.35
N SER A 63 1.09 -6.68 -10.32
CA SER A 63 0.36 -5.58 -9.71
C SER A 63 1.17 -4.29 -9.78
N GLY A 64 0.47 -3.19 -9.97
CA GLY A 64 1.06 -1.86 -9.98
C GLY A 64 0.08 -0.83 -9.47
N LEU A 65 0.56 0.12 -8.67
CA LEU A 65 -0.20 1.21 -8.09
C LEU A 65 0.33 2.55 -8.61
N LYS A 66 -0.59 3.42 -8.97
CA LYS A 66 -0.26 4.79 -9.37
C LYS A 66 -0.13 5.70 -8.15
N ASP A 67 -1.00 5.49 -7.17
CA ASP A 67 -1.07 6.32 -5.97
C ASP A 67 -1.32 5.45 -4.73
N GLY A 68 -0.62 5.75 -3.64
CA GLY A 68 -0.79 5.03 -2.37
C GLY A 68 -2.20 5.13 -1.79
N HIS A 69 -2.95 6.20 -2.10
CA HIS A 69 -4.34 6.33 -1.65
C HIS A 69 -5.29 5.28 -2.25
N GLU A 70 -4.92 4.61 -3.34
CA GLU A 70 -5.72 3.50 -3.89
C GLU A 70 -5.89 2.36 -2.87
N VAL A 71 -4.88 2.13 -2.02
CA VAL A 71 -4.92 1.08 -1.00
C VAL A 71 -5.91 1.39 0.12
N GLU A 72 -6.11 2.66 0.44
CA GLU A 72 -7.12 3.08 1.42
C GLU A 72 -8.55 2.76 0.95
N ASN A 73 -8.77 2.76 -0.38
CA ASN A 73 -10.06 2.33 -0.95
C ASN A 73 -10.23 0.80 -0.87
N TRP A 74 -9.13 0.04 -0.86
CA TRP A 74 -9.19 -1.42 -0.70
C TRP A 74 -9.42 -1.84 0.73
N GLU A 75 -8.78 -1.13 1.66
CA GLU A 75 -8.84 -1.40 3.09
C GLU A 75 -8.86 -0.08 3.87
N PRO A 76 -10.06 0.41 4.25
CA PRO A 76 -10.22 1.73 4.89
C PRO A 76 -9.53 1.90 6.25
N ARG A 77 -9.11 0.79 6.86
CA ARG A 77 -8.32 0.81 8.10
C ARG A 77 -6.86 1.18 7.88
N LEU A 78 -6.38 1.08 6.65
CA LEU A 78 -5.04 1.54 6.29
C LEU A 78 -5.08 3.04 6.04
N GLN A 79 -4.21 3.77 6.70
CA GLN A 79 -4.00 5.19 6.46
C GLN A 79 -2.60 5.40 5.91
N LEU A 80 -2.49 5.98 4.74
CA LEU A 80 -1.20 6.31 4.13
C LEU A 80 -0.43 7.27 5.03
N ILE A 81 0.79 6.88 5.43
CA ILE A 81 1.72 7.71 6.18
C ILE A 81 2.64 8.44 5.21
N ASP A 82 3.18 7.67 4.24
CA ASP A 82 4.15 8.21 3.30
C ASP A 82 4.13 7.43 1.98
N GLN A 83 4.42 8.15 0.91
CA GLN A 83 4.74 7.60 -0.41
C GLN A 83 6.10 8.10 -0.84
N ALA A 84 7.12 7.35 -0.53
CA ALA A 84 8.49 7.68 -0.83
C ALA A 84 8.88 7.22 -2.24
N LEU A 85 9.46 8.12 -3.02
CA LEU A 85 9.87 7.86 -4.40
C LEU A 85 11.34 7.46 -4.42
N TYR A 86 11.66 6.26 -4.91
CA TYR A 86 13.04 5.75 -4.94
C TYR A 86 14.03 6.71 -5.62
N GLN A 87 13.59 7.40 -6.65
CA GLN A 87 14.44 8.33 -7.43
C GLN A 87 14.86 9.57 -6.64
N LYS A 88 14.15 9.88 -5.53
CA LYS A 88 14.54 10.96 -4.61
C LYS A 88 15.58 10.52 -3.59
N PHE A 89 15.68 9.20 -3.34
CA PHE A 89 16.70 8.65 -2.48
C PHE A 89 18.02 8.52 -3.25
N PHE A 90 19.09 9.05 -2.69
CA PHE A 90 20.44 8.93 -3.26
C PHE A 90 20.53 9.30 -4.75
N PRO A 91 20.10 10.51 -5.17
CA PRO A 91 20.01 10.88 -6.58
C PRO A 91 21.32 10.72 -7.35
N LYS A 92 22.47 10.75 -6.67
CA LYS A 92 23.77 10.51 -7.29
C LYS A 92 23.93 9.07 -7.83
N ARG A 93 23.21 8.10 -7.27
CA ARG A 93 23.28 6.69 -7.69
C ARG A 93 22.47 6.38 -8.95
N TRP A 94 21.52 7.24 -9.32
CA TRP A 94 20.62 7.02 -10.45
C TRP A 94 21.15 7.56 -11.79
N GLY A 95 22.40 8.06 -11.81
CA GLY A 95 22.96 8.69 -13.00
C GLY A 95 22.20 9.95 -13.43
N LEU A 96 22.56 10.49 -14.60
CA LEU A 96 21.99 11.75 -15.09
C LEU A 96 20.48 11.61 -15.40
N GLY A 97 20.08 10.51 -16.05
CA GLY A 97 18.68 10.26 -16.41
C GLY A 97 17.77 10.12 -15.20
N GLY A 98 18.20 9.35 -14.18
CA GLY A 98 17.43 9.20 -12.95
C GLY A 98 17.33 10.48 -12.13
N ARG A 99 18.37 11.31 -12.16
CA ARG A 99 18.35 12.64 -11.51
C ARG A 99 17.32 13.57 -12.18
N LEU A 100 17.30 13.61 -13.51
CA LEU A 100 16.30 14.38 -14.26
C LEU A 100 14.89 13.86 -14.01
N MET A 101 14.70 12.52 -13.99
CA MET A 101 13.41 11.91 -13.68
C MET A 101 12.93 12.27 -12.25
N GLY A 102 13.84 12.36 -11.30
CA GLY A 102 13.55 12.76 -9.91
C GLY A 102 12.95 14.16 -9.76
N LEU A 103 13.12 15.05 -10.76
CA LEU A 103 12.49 16.37 -10.79
C LEU A 103 10.98 16.31 -11.09
N PHE A 104 10.50 15.17 -11.62
CA PHE A 104 9.10 14.99 -12.01
C PHE A 104 8.44 13.89 -11.17
N PRO A 105 7.91 14.20 -9.97
CA PRO A 105 7.32 13.21 -9.07
C PRO A 105 6.22 12.35 -9.70
N GLY A 106 5.42 12.93 -10.59
CA GLY A 106 4.38 12.21 -11.32
C GLY A 106 4.93 11.14 -12.27
N ILE A 107 6.15 11.32 -12.80
CA ILE A 107 6.83 10.30 -13.59
C ILE A 107 7.39 9.22 -12.68
N CYS A 108 8.02 9.60 -11.57
CA CYS A 108 8.57 8.66 -10.59
C CYS A 108 7.51 7.68 -10.07
N LYS A 109 6.33 8.16 -9.72
CA LYS A 109 5.18 7.33 -9.28
C LYS A 109 4.79 6.26 -10.31
N LYS A 110 5.03 6.49 -11.60
CA LYS A 110 4.72 5.52 -12.67
C LYS A 110 5.70 4.34 -12.71
N PHE A 111 6.86 4.45 -12.05
CA PHE A 111 7.88 3.41 -12.00
C PHE A 111 7.82 2.61 -10.71
N SER A 112 8.11 3.23 -9.58
CA SER A 112 8.13 2.54 -8.28
C SER A 112 8.07 3.52 -7.12
N SER A 113 7.48 3.06 -6.02
CA SER A 113 7.38 3.80 -4.77
C SER A 113 7.47 2.85 -3.58
N LEU A 114 7.93 3.35 -2.45
CA LEU A 114 7.77 2.71 -1.15
C LEU A 114 6.56 3.35 -0.46
N LEU A 115 5.62 2.54 -0.04
CA LEU A 115 4.37 2.97 0.61
C LEU A 115 4.38 2.55 2.07
N GLY A 116 4.06 3.48 2.95
CA GLY A 116 3.90 3.24 4.38
C GLY A 116 2.48 3.54 4.85
N TYR A 117 1.90 2.62 5.62
CA TYR A 117 0.54 2.76 6.15
C TYR A 117 0.51 2.49 7.64
N LYS A 118 -0.32 3.27 8.33
CA LYS A 118 -0.77 2.99 9.71
C LYS A 118 -2.04 2.17 9.66
N ILE A 119 -2.07 1.07 10.41
CA ILE A 119 -3.28 0.26 10.58
C ILE A 119 -4.10 0.87 11.73
N LYS A 120 -5.21 1.49 11.39
CA LYS A 120 -6.14 2.06 12.38
C LYS A 120 -6.90 0.97 13.12
N SER A 121 -7.18 1.20 14.39
CA SER A 121 -8.18 0.44 15.10
C SER A 121 -9.57 0.88 14.64
N LEU A 122 -10.39 -0.05 14.21
CA LEU A 122 -11.83 0.18 14.21
C LEU A 122 -12.24 0.19 15.68
N ARG A 123 -12.28 1.38 16.32
CA ARG A 123 -13.00 1.48 17.59
C ARG A 123 -14.44 1.09 17.27
N PRO A 124 -15.03 0.11 17.99
CA PRO A 124 -16.46 -0.11 17.87
C PRO A 124 -17.11 1.24 18.20
N VAL A 125 -17.91 1.77 17.27
CA VAL A 125 -18.80 2.90 17.58
C VAL A 125 -19.77 2.33 18.61
N PHE A 126 -19.51 2.65 19.86
CA PHE A 126 -20.42 2.35 20.95
C PHE A 126 -21.64 3.24 20.72
N VAL A 127 -22.61 2.72 19.96
CA VAL A 127 -23.93 3.34 19.88
C VAL A 127 -24.46 3.28 21.29
N ARG A 128 -24.39 4.40 22.01
CA ARG A 128 -25.01 4.58 23.32
C ARG A 128 -26.48 4.25 23.13
N GLY A 129 -26.85 3.01 23.50
CA GLY A 129 -28.23 2.57 23.46
C GLY A 129 -29.10 3.53 24.26
N HIS A 130 -30.17 3.97 23.66
CA HIS A 130 -31.25 4.65 24.37
C HIS A 130 -31.68 3.76 25.54
N PRO A 131 -31.88 4.31 26.76
CA PRO A 131 -32.43 3.56 27.85
C PRO A 131 -33.87 3.15 27.49
N HIS A 132 -34.11 1.85 27.50
CA HIS A 132 -35.43 1.28 27.36
C HIS A 132 -36.37 1.91 28.37
N HIS A 133 -37.38 2.59 27.90
CA HIS A 133 -38.55 2.94 28.70
C HIS A 133 -39.19 1.64 29.21
N LEU A 134 -39.08 1.45 30.49
CA LEU A 134 -39.82 0.43 31.27
C LEU A 134 -41.33 0.63 31.00
N PHE A 135 -41.93 -0.38 30.39
CA PHE A 135 -43.38 -0.53 30.42
C PHE A 135 -43.81 -0.74 31.88
N LYS A 136 -44.48 0.24 32.46
CA LYS A 136 -45.30 0.04 33.64
C LYS A 136 -46.57 -0.69 33.20
N GLN A 137 -46.69 -1.94 33.54
CA GLN A 137 -47.97 -2.61 33.62
C GLN A 137 -48.69 -2.08 34.88
N THR A 138 -49.77 -1.43 34.74
CA THR A 138 -50.77 -1.19 35.79
C THR A 138 -51.87 -2.25 35.64
N ALA A 139 -52.13 -2.86 36.76
CA ALA A 139 -53.23 -3.81 37.01
C ALA A 139 -54.60 -3.23 36.73
#